data_7c9bd18502dba057a40fe6948b525a4a
#
_entry.id   7c9bd18502dba057a40fe6948b525a4a
#
_cell.length_a   1.000
_cell.length_b   1.000
_cell.length_c   1.000
_cell.angle_alpha   90.00
_cell.angle_beta   90.00
_cell.angle_gamma   90.00
#
_symmetry.space_group_name_H-M   'P 1'
#
loop_
_entity.id
_entity.type
_entity.pdbx_description
1 polymer ?
#
loop_
_entity_poly.entity_id
_entity_poly.type
_entity_poly.pdbx_seq_one_letter_code
_entity_poly.pdbx_strand_id
1 'polypeptide(L)'
;MTESYDFDELDRRIIELLSESSEGSYRQIAKQLGIHPTTLIQRVKNLQAKGVVKGYRAKVDYMRLGFSYMGMVQIYMDGNLLDVQETIKNLPQVIAVFDITGDCDSIAWIACRDREEFSEVVKRIMNIDGVKKTNTSVVLNLVKDPFDFIPDIAE
;
A
#
# COMPACT_ATOMS: atom_id res chain seq x y z
N MET A 1 -11.47 13.61 -9.94
CA MET A 1 -10.96 13.27 -11.29
C MET A 1 -9.46 13.41 -11.22
N THR A 2 -8.73 12.30 -11.27
CA THR A 2 -7.26 12.30 -11.40
C THR A 2 -6.95 12.67 -12.85
N GLU A 3 -6.25 13.80 -13.05
CA GLU A 3 -5.69 14.12 -14.36
C GLU A 3 -4.83 12.96 -14.82
N SER A 4 -5.11 12.38 -15.99
CA SER A 4 -4.23 11.38 -16.58
C SER A 4 -2.92 12.07 -16.93
N TYR A 5 -1.83 11.58 -16.38
CA TYR A 5 -0.51 12.08 -16.69
C TYR A 5 -0.06 11.47 -18.02
N ASP A 6 0.31 12.34 -18.95
CA ASP A 6 0.91 11.90 -20.20
C ASP A 6 2.41 11.61 -19.95
N PHE A 7 2.75 10.31 -19.98
CA PHE A 7 4.12 9.81 -19.80
C PHE A 7 4.79 9.70 -21.18
N ASP A 8 5.96 10.29 -21.33
CA ASP A 8 6.82 9.91 -22.45
C ASP A 8 7.48 8.53 -22.18
N GLU A 9 8.04 7.95 -23.23
CA GLU A 9 8.70 6.63 -23.15
C GLU A 9 9.81 6.59 -22.09
N LEU A 10 10.53 7.68 -21.90
CA LEU A 10 11.58 7.76 -20.90
C LEU A 10 11.00 7.75 -19.46
N ASP A 11 9.89 8.45 -19.21
CA ASP A 11 9.22 8.45 -17.90
C ASP A 11 8.71 7.05 -17.56
N ARG A 12 8.13 6.33 -18.52
CA ARG A 12 7.67 4.94 -18.33
C ARG A 12 8.82 4.04 -17.91
N ARG A 13 9.92 4.04 -18.65
CA ARG A 13 11.11 3.24 -18.33
C ARG A 13 11.75 3.61 -16.99
N ILE A 14 11.71 4.89 -16.61
CA ILE A 14 12.16 5.34 -15.28
C ILE A 14 11.28 4.72 -14.18
N ILE A 15 9.95 4.76 -14.35
CA ILE A 15 9.02 4.20 -13.36
C ILE A 15 9.21 2.69 -13.22
N GLU A 16 9.34 1.96 -14.32
CA GLU A 16 9.62 0.52 -14.33
C GLU A 16 10.86 0.19 -13.51
N LEU A 17 12.00 0.81 -13.84
CA LEU A 17 13.26 0.56 -13.14
C LEU A 17 13.23 0.96 -11.66
N LEU A 18 12.49 2.03 -11.31
CA LEU A 18 12.29 2.42 -9.91
C LEU A 18 11.39 1.43 -9.17
N SER A 19 10.45 0.78 -9.87
CA SER A 19 9.55 -0.22 -9.29
C SER A 19 10.22 -1.58 -9.11
N GLU A 20 11.12 -1.96 -10.01
CA GLU A 20 11.87 -3.23 -9.95
C GLU A 20 12.94 -3.25 -8.86
N SER A 21 13.63 -2.13 -8.66
CA SER A 21 14.76 -2.07 -7.74
C SER A 21 14.89 -0.72 -7.05
N SER A 22 14.50 -0.67 -5.78
CA SER A 22 14.78 0.47 -4.90
C SER A 22 16.27 0.58 -4.49
N GLU A 23 17.09 -0.45 -4.76
CA GLU A 23 18.52 -0.50 -4.41
C GLU A 23 19.42 0.12 -5.50
N GLY A 24 18.91 0.30 -6.71
CA GLY A 24 19.64 0.92 -7.81
C GLY A 24 19.99 2.38 -7.52
N SER A 25 21.28 2.73 -7.51
CA SER A 25 21.64 4.15 -7.45
C SER A 25 21.14 4.84 -8.72
N TYR A 26 20.74 6.11 -8.63
CA TYR A 26 20.35 6.91 -9.80
C TYR A 26 21.41 6.89 -10.91
N ARG A 27 22.68 6.71 -10.57
CA ARG A 27 23.76 6.54 -11.56
C ARG A 27 23.63 5.24 -12.35
N GLN A 28 23.24 4.15 -11.71
CA GLN A 28 23.03 2.86 -12.37
C GLN A 28 21.81 2.91 -13.28
N ILE A 29 20.69 3.46 -12.81
CA ILE A 29 19.47 3.64 -13.61
C ILE A 29 19.77 4.55 -14.82
N ALA A 30 20.44 5.68 -14.62
CA ALA A 30 20.81 6.57 -15.70
C ALA A 30 21.72 5.88 -16.76
N LYS A 31 22.65 5.03 -16.30
CA LYS A 31 23.50 4.24 -17.18
C LYS A 31 22.69 3.21 -18.00
N GLN A 32 21.73 2.52 -17.37
CA GLN A 32 20.85 1.57 -18.07
C GLN A 32 19.98 2.25 -19.12
N LEU A 33 19.52 3.47 -18.84
CA LEU A 33 18.71 4.27 -19.75
C LEU A 33 19.53 5.02 -20.82
N GLY A 34 20.86 5.04 -20.71
CA GLY A 34 21.71 5.78 -21.63
C GLY A 34 21.58 7.30 -21.51
N ILE A 35 21.19 7.82 -20.33
CA ILE A 35 20.98 9.24 -20.07
C ILE A 35 21.96 9.79 -19.03
N HIS A 36 22.09 11.12 -18.96
CA HIS A 36 22.88 11.74 -17.92
C HIS A 36 22.17 11.68 -16.55
N PRO A 37 22.89 11.45 -15.42
CA PRO A 37 22.28 11.36 -14.10
C PRO A 37 21.45 12.59 -13.70
N THR A 38 21.83 13.80 -14.12
CA THR A 38 21.05 15.02 -13.86
C THR A 38 19.70 15.02 -14.57
N THR A 39 19.62 14.45 -15.78
CA THR A 39 18.37 14.28 -16.51
C THR A 39 17.45 13.34 -15.77
N LEU A 40 17.95 12.19 -15.28
CA LEU A 40 17.19 11.25 -14.48
C LEU A 40 16.65 11.93 -13.21
N ILE A 41 17.52 12.62 -12.46
CA ILE A 41 17.12 13.31 -11.23
C ILE A 41 16.01 14.33 -11.50
N GLN A 42 16.09 15.08 -12.57
CA GLN A 42 15.06 16.06 -12.92
C GLN A 42 13.74 15.39 -13.27
N ARG A 43 13.77 14.29 -14.04
CA ARG A 43 12.57 13.51 -14.40
C ARG A 43 11.91 12.93 -13.14
N VAL A 44 12.67 12.29 -12.26
CA VAL A 44 12.17 11.73 -11.01
C VAL A 44 11.55 12.82 -10.14
N LYS A 45 12.18 13.99 -10.01
CA LYS A 45 11.59 15.12 -9.27
C LYS A 45 10.26 15.58 -9.85
N ASN A 46 10.13 15.61 -11.17
CA ASN A 46 8.87 15.95 -11.84
C ASN A 46 7.79 14.89 -11.55
N LEU A 47 8.14 13.59 -11.61
CA LEU A 47 7.22 12.51 -11.27
C LEU A 47 6.79 12.56 -9.80
N GLN A 48 7.68 12.95 -8.90
CA GLN A 48 7.36 13.17 -7.48
C GLN A 48 6.44 14.39 -7.28
N ALA A 49 6.76 15.51 -7.93
CA ALA A 49 5.95 16.72 -7.84
C ALA A 49 4.51 16.52 -8.35
N LYS A 50 4.34 15.63 -9.33
CA LYS A 50 3.03 15.25 -9.88
C LYS A 50 2.35 14.10 -9.10
N GLY A 51 2.97 13.62 -8.01
CA GLY A 51 2.41 12.57 -7.15
C GLY A 51 2.41 11.16 -7.76
N VAL A 52 3.09 10.97 -8.91
CA VAL A 52 3.24 9.65 -9.56
C VAL A 52 4.18 8.77 -8.73
N VAL A 53 5.35 9.28 -8.37
CA VAL A 53 6.26 8.63 -7.43
C VAL A 53 6.01 9.23 -6.04
N LYS A 54 5.37 8.48 -5.17
CA LYS A 54 4.99 8.96 -3.82
C LYS A 54 6.10 8.79 -2.79
N GLY A 55 7.12 7.99 -3.08
CA GLY A 55 8.22 7.73 -2.17
C GLY A 55 8.87 6.36 -2.43
N TYR A 56 9.83 6.02 -1.58
CA TYR A 56 10.55 4.75 -1.63
C TYR A 56 10.36 4.02 -0.31
N ARG A 57 10.20 2.71 -0.38
CA ARG A 57 10.09 1.84 0.79
C ARG A 57 11.02 0.66 0.65
N ALA A 58 11.60 0.24 1.75
CA ALA A 58 12.23 -1.07 1.82
C ALA A 58 11.15 -2.15 1.77
N LYS A 59 11.34 -3.17 0.94
CA LYS A 59 10.54 -4.38 1.00
C LYS A 59 11.03 -5.19 2.19
N VAL A 60 10.16 -5.43 3.16
CA VAL A 60 10.47 -6.17 4.39
C VAL A 60 9.61 -7.41 4.49
N ASP A 61 10.19 -8.48 5.00
CA ASP A 61 9.48 -9.71 5.32
C ASP A 61 8.84 -9.58 6.71
N TYR A 62 7.53 -9.32 6.75
CA TYR A 62 6.79 -9.14 7.98
C TYR A 62 6.82 -10.38 8.89
N MET A 63 6.86 -11.59 8.29
CA MET A 63 6.96 -12.83 9.03
C MET A 63 8.28 -12.90 9.82
N ARG A 64 9.39 -12.52 9.18
CA ARG A 64 10.71 -12.46 9.84
C ARG A 64 10.81 -11.36 10.87
N LEU A 65 9.97 -10.33 10.78
CA LEU A 65 9.84 -9.30 11.81
C LEU A 65 8.92 -9.71 12.96
N GLY A 66 8.37 -10.94 12.93
CA GLY A 66 7.52 -11.48 13.98
C GLY A 66 6.03 -11.21 13.78
N PHE A 67 5.60 -10.58 12.68
CA PHE A 67 4.18 -10.37 12.35
C PHE A 67 3.64 -11.59 11.59
N SER A 68 3.41 -12.67 12.32
CA SER A 68 3.02 -13.96 11.72
C SER A 68 1.50 -14.18 11.64
N TYR A 69 0.70 -13.27 12.21
CA TYR A 69 -0.75 -13.39 12.24
C TYR A 69 -1.40 -12.24 11.47
N MET A 70 -1.85 -12.54 10.26
CA MET A 70 -2.47 -11.55 9.38
C MET A 70 -3.94 -11.84 9.15
N GLY A 71 -4.74 -10.81 8.91
CA GLY A 71 -6.15 -10.97 8.57
C GLY A 71 -6.75 -9.82 7.80
N MET A 72 -7.88 -10.13 7.18
CA MET A 72 -8.77 -9.18 6.52
C MET A 72 -10.02 -9.01 7.37
N VAL A 73 -10.28 -7.81 7.83
CA VAL A 73 -11.45 -7.45 8.63
C VAL A 73 -12.42 -6.69 7.74
N GLN A 74 -13.50 -7.30 7.36
CA GLN A 74 -14.64 -6.65 6.71
C GLN A 74 -15.43 -5.89 7.78
N ILE A 75 -15.75 -4.64 7.52
CA ILE A 75 -16.34 -3.72 8.46
C ILE A 75 -17.64 -3.20 7.88
N TYR A 76 -18.70 -3.35 8.64
CA TYR A 76 -20.04 -2.86 8.35
C TYR A 76 -20.32 -1.68 9.26
N MET A 77 -20.69 -0.55 8.71
CA MET A 77 -20.81 0.70 9.44
C MET A 77 -22.25 1.22 9.47
N ASP A 78 -22.55 1.99 10.49
CA ASP A 78 -23.83 2.66 10.66
C ASP A 78 -23.53 4.08 11.16
N GLY A 79 -23.16 4.98 10.23
CA GLY A 79 -22.82 6.33 10.59
C GLY A 79 -21.70 6.94 9.75
N ASN A 80 -20.82 7.72 10.38
CA ASN A 80 -19.78 8.46 9.68
C ASN A 80 -18.61 7.56 9.26
N LEU A 81 -18.67 7.06 8.02
CA LEU A 81 -17.67 6.22 7.38
C LEU A 81 -16.25 6.80 7.51
N LEU A 82 -16.09 8.10 7.27
CA LEU A 82 -14.78 8.74 7.24
C LEU A 82 -14.09 8.74 8.61
N ASP A 83 -14.82 9.03 9.68
CA ASP A 83 -14.27 9.06 11.04
C ASP A 83 -13.88 7.66 11.52
N VAL A 84 -14.68 6.66 11.18
CA VAL A 84 -14.38 5.26 11.49
C VAL A 84 -13.11 4.82 10.75
N GLN A 85 -13.02 5.08 9.44
CA GLN A 85 -11.85 4.73 8.63
C GLN A 85 -10.59 5.44 9.11
N GLU A 86 -10.69 6.73 9.47
CA GLU A 86 -9.56 7.49 10.01
C GLU A 86 -9.07 6.91 11.35
N THR A 87 -10.01 6.46 12.21
CA THR A 87 -9.67 5.81 13.47
C THR A 87 -8.97 4.47 13.25
N ILE A 88 -9.48 3.65 12.33
CA ILE A 88 -8.89 2.35 12.00
C ILE A 88 -7.50 2.50 11.39
N LYS A 89 -7.34 3.42 10.46
CA LYS A 89 -6.08 3.71 9.75
C LYS A 89 -4.94 4.04 10.72
N ASN A 90 -5.25 4.63 11.88
CA ASN A 90 -4.26 5.03 12.89
C ASN A 90 -3.89 3.90 13.88
N LEU A 91 -4.47 2.70 13.75
CA LEU A 91 -4.06 1.56 14.54
C LEU A 91 -2.71 1.02 14.02
N PRO A 92 -1.71 0.80 14.90
CA PRO A 92 -0.36 0.38 14.46
C PRO A 92 -0.30 -0.97 13.75
N GLN A 93 -1.29 -1.83 13.97
CA GLN A 93 -1.39 -3.15 13.35
C GLN A 93 -2.06 -3.11 11.96
N VAL A 94 -2.58 -1.95 11.55
CA VAL A 94 -3.27 -1.81 10.27
C VAL A 94 -2.26 -1.51 9.16
N ILE A 95 -2.19 -2.40 8.18
CA ILE A 95 -1.36 -2.25 6.98
C ILE A 95 -2.06 -1.35 5.96
N ALA A 96 -3.35 -1.58 5.74
CA ALA A 96 -4.16 -0.84 4.78
C ALA A 96 -5.63 -0.80 5.21
N VAL A 97 -6.32 0.26 4.79
CA VAL A 97 -7.79 0.38 4.87
C VAL A 97 -8.29 0.68 3.47
N PHE A 98 -9.28 -0.07 3.04
CA PHE A 98 -9.94 0.08 1.75
C PHE A 98 -11.37 0.53 1.98
N ASP A 99 -11.77 1.61 1.33
CA ASP A 99 -13.16 1.97 1.11
C ASP A 99 -13.63 1.18 -0.12
N ILE A 100 -14.71 0.43 0.00
CA ILE A 100 -15.14 -0.49 -1.06
C ILE A 100 -16.64 -0.36 -1.33
N THR A 101 -17.03 -0.75 -2.52
CA THR A 101 -18.43 -0.97 -2.86
C THR A 101 -18.74 -2.46 -2.74
N GLY A 102 -19.93 -2.81 -2.24
CA GLY A 102 -20.37 -4.21 -2.14
C GLY A 102 -21.04 -4.52 -0.82
N ASP A 103 -20.76 -5.69 -0.28
CA ASP A 103 -21.47 -6.25 0.86
C ASP A 103 -21.07 -5.62 2.20
N CYS A 104 -19.84 -5.08 2.29
CA CYS A 104 -19.38 -4.32 3.45
C CYS A 104 -18.88 -2.93 3.03
N ASP A 105 -18.73 -2.03 3.98
CA ASP A 105 -18.35 -0.64 3.72
C ASP A 105 -16.85 -0.45 3.63
N SER A 106 -16.08 -1.24 4.37
CA SER A 106 -14.63 -1.15 4.41
C SER A 106 -13.95 -2.48 4.67
N ILE A 107 -12.69 -2.61 4.23
CA ILE A 107 -11.82 -3.72 4.61
C ILE A 107 -10.53 -3.16 5.21
N ALA A 108 -10.17 -3.64 6.40
CA ALA A 108 -8.86 -3.40 6.98
C ALA A 108 -7.97 -4.65 6.83
N TRP A 109 -6.76 -4.46 6.33
CA TRP A 109 -5.72 -5.47 6.36
C TRP A 109 -4.83 -5.24 7.57
N ILE A 110 -4.79 -6.24 8.48
CA ILE A 110 -4.06 -6.15 9.73
C ILE A 110 -2.98 -7.21 9.82
N ALA A 111 -1.87 -6.86 10.50
CA ALA A 111 -0.79 -7.78 10.86
C ALA A 111 -0.46 -7.67 12.34
N CYS A 112 -0.41 -8.81 13.00
CA CYS A 112 -0.17 -8.97 14.43
C CYS A 112 0.93 -10.01 14.66
N ARG A 113 1.52 -9.99 15.84
CA ARG A 113 2.56 -10.95 16.22
C ARG A 113 1.98 -12.32 16.52
N ASP A 114 0.83 -12.33 17.17
CA ASP A 114 0.18 -13.55 17.62
C ASP A 114 -1.35 -13.43 17.58
N ARG A 115 -2.01 -14.53 17.97
CA ARG A 115 -3.46 -14.61 18.02
C ARG A 115 -4.08 -13.67 19.05
N GLU A 116 -3.39 -13.42 20.15
CA GLU A 116 -3.92 -12.60 21.25
C GLU A 116 -3.99 -11.15 20.81
N GLU A 117 -2.89 -10.61 20.28
CA GLU A 117 -2.84 -9.27 19.68
C GLU A 117 -3.89 -9.12 18.57
N PHE A 118 -4.01 -10.13 17.71
CA PHE A 118 -5.00 -10.15 16.63
C PHE A 118 -6.44 -10.03 17.18
N SER A 119 -6.77 -10.82 18.20
CA SER A 119 -8.08 -10.77 18.84
C SER A 119 -8.36 -9.40 19.47
N GLU A 120 -7.36 -8.79 20.10
CA GLU A 120 -7.48 -7.45 20.68
C GLU A 120 -7.72 -6.39 19.62
N VAL A 121 -6.99 -6.42 18.52
CA VAL A 121 -7.16 -5.47 17.40
C VAL A 121 -8.56 -5.59 16.80
N VAL A 122 -9.04 -6.80 16.53
CA VAL A 122 -10.40 -7.02 16.02
C VAL A 122 -11.45 -6.47 16.99
N LYS A 123 -11.30 -6.70 18.30
CA LYS A 123 -12.20 -6.16 19.33
C LYS A 123 -12.13 -4.63 19.39
N ARG A 124 -10.94 -4.05 19.25
CA ARG A 124 -10.79 -2.59 19.19
C ARG A 124 -11.56 -2.01 18.00
N ILE A 125 -11.45 -2.63 16.81
CA ILE A 125 -12.20 -2.20 15.62
C ILE A 125 -13.71 -2.33 15.87
N MET A 126 -14.17 -3.45 16.44
CA MET A 126 -15.58 -3.67 16.75
C MET A 126 -16.17 -2.64 17.73
N ASN A 127 -15.35 -2.08 18.61
CA ASN A 127 -15.76 -1.10 19.63
C ASN A 127 -15.65 0.35 19.18
N ILE A 128 -15.26 0.61 17.94
CA ILE A 128 -15.26 1.97 17.37
C ILE A 128 -16.71 2.40 17.15
N ASP A 129 -17.05 3.59 17.63
CA ASP A 129 -18.38 4.17 17.41
C ASP A 129 -18.67 4.27 15.90
N GLY A 130 -19.85 3.81 15.49
CA GLY A 130 -20.23 3.68 14.08
C GLY A 130 -19.89 2.34 13.42
N VAL A 131 -19.16 1.44 14.09
CA VAL A 131 -18.99 0.05 13.61
C VAL A 131 -20.15 -0.79 14.10
N LYS A 132 -20.94 -1.31 13.17
CA LYS A 132 -22.09 -2.16 13.44
C LYS A 132 -21.74 -3.64 13.58
N LYS A 133 -20.85 -4.10 12.72
CA LYS A 133 -20.47 -5.53 12.61
C LYS A 133 -19.11 -5.66 11.95
N THR A 134 -18.37 -6.68 12.29
CA THR A 134 -17.19 -7.11 11.55
C THR A 134 -17.29 -8.57 11.14
N ASN A 135 -16.65 -8.92 10.01
CA ASN A 135 -16.41 -10.30 9.61
C ASN A 135 -14.92 -10.44 9.32
N THR A 136 -14.26 -11.36 10.01
CA THR A 136 -12.79 -11.45 10.00
C THR A 136 -12.33 -12.76 9.38
N SER A 137 -11.45 -12.67 8.41
CA SER A 137 -10.77 -13.80 7.79
C SER A 137 -9.29 -13.78 8.15
N VAL A 138 -8.78 -14.90 8.66
CA VAL A 138 -7.34 -15.07 8.90
C VAL A 138 -6.66 -15.43 7.57
N VAL A 139 -5.58 -14.76 7.24
CA VAL A 139 -4.76 -15.05 6.07
C VAL A 139 -3.90 -16.28 6.39
N LEU A 140 -4.12 -17.36 5.66
CA LEU A 140 -3.33 -18.59 5.80
C LEU A 140 -2.00 -18.51 5.07
N ASN A 141 -1.99 -17.86 3.91
CA ASN A 141 -0.80 -17.69 3.10
C ASN A 141 -0.92 -16.45 2.22
N LEU A 142 0.14 -15.68 2.12
CA LEU A 142 0.27 -14.56 1.18
C LEU A 142 0.87 -15.09 -0.12
N VAL A 143 0.02 -15.36 -1.12
CA VAL A 143 0.43 -15.97 -2.39
C VAL A 143 1.18 -14.97 -3.28
N LYS A 144 0.77 -13.70 -3.25
CA LYS A 144 1.42 -12.59 -3.95
C LYS A 144 1.40 -11.36 -3.05
N ASP A 145 2.57 -10.78 -2.84
CA ASP A 145 2.67 -9.51 -2.11
C ASP A 145 2.11 -8.37 -2.98
N PRO A 146 1.18 -7.54 -2.46
CA PRO A 146 0.67 -6.40 -3.22
C PRO A 146 1.76 -5.40 -3.61
N PHE A 147 2.87 -5.36 -2.87
CA PHE A 147 4.03 -4.53 -3.20
C PHE A 147 4.93 -5.14 -4.32
N ASP A 148 4.63 -6.35 -4.80
CA ASP A 148 5.23 -6.95 -5.99
C ASP A 148 4.48 -6.61 -7.28
N PHE A 149 3.48 -5.73 -7.19
CA PHE A 149 2.79 -5.25 -8.36
C PHE A 149 3.65 -4.22 -9.09
N ILE A 150 4.09 -4.57 -10.30
CA ILE A 150 4.71 -3.66 -11.25
C ILE A 150 3.64 -3.35 -12.30
N PRO A 151 3.20 -2.09 -12.40
CA PRO A 151 2.19 -1.74 -13.42
C PRO A 151 2.79 -1.86 -14.81
N ASP A 152 2.05 -2.50 -15.72
CA ASP A 152 2.31 -2.38 -17.15
C ASP A 152 1.79 -1.01 -17.60
N ILE A 153 2.72 -0.12 -17.91
CA ILE A 153 2.43 1.26 -18.35
C ILE A 153 2.74 1.46 -19.83
N ALA A 154 2.90 0.34 -20.58
CA ALA A 154 3.03 0.36 -22.03
C ALA A 154 1.70 0.79 -22.67
N GLU A 155 1.72 1.90 -23.40
CA GLU A 155 0.66 2.63 -24.12
C GLU A 155 -0.24 3.52 -23.30
#